data_68961154cee7b1909c3be49c2d4c0039
#
_entry.id   68961154cee7b1909c3be49c2d4c0039
#
_cell.length_a   1.000
_cell.length_b   1.000
_cell.length_c   1.000
_cell.angle_alpha   90.00
_cell.angle_beta   90.00
_cell.angle_gamma   90.00
#
_symmetry.space_group_name_H-M   'P 1'
#
loop_
_entity.id
_entity.type
_entity.pdbx_description
1 polymer ?
#
loop_
_entity_poly.entity_id
_entity_poly.type
_entity_poly.pdbx_seq_one_letter_code
_entity_poly.pdbx_strand_id
1 'polypeptide(L)'
;ATLREVGRVLMPEGRVVISGLNPASLWGLRQRRAHLMRRAGFGEAYLPDRGEFIGYWRLRDWLRLLNFEVESSRFGCYRPAVRSGRWLARFDWMDRLGARWWPIFGAAYFIVGVKRVHGARLMSPGWKPALALGKSPVSIANYHQPELGSTERSLEPH
;
A
#
# COMPACT_ATOMS: atom_id res chain seq x y z
N ALA A 1 11.94 10.96 10.54
CA ALA A 1 10.74 11.30 11.32
C ALA A 1 9.47 11.16 10.48
N THR A 2 9.37 11.76 9.31
CA THR A 2 8.16 11.84 8.46
C THR A 2 7.56 10.49 8.08
N LEU A 3 8.37 9.54 7.59
CA LEU A 3 7.86 8.21 7.19
C LEU A 3 7.27 7.41 8.35
N ARG A 4 7.83 7.57 9.55
CA ARG A 4 7.32 6.90 10.74
C ARG A 4 5.94 7.46 11.13
N GLU A 5 5.75 8.77 10.98
CA GLU A 5 4.47 9.43 11.23
C GLU A 5 3.41 9.03 10.19
N VAL A 6 3.78 8.98 8.91
CA VAL A 6 2.92 8.44 7.86
C VAL A 6 2.48 7.01 8.19
N GLY A 7 3.43 6.17 8.67
CA GLY A 7 3.12 4.81 9.10
C GLY A 7 2.15 4.75 10.28
N ARG A 8 2.20 5.72 11.19
CA ARG A 8 1.30 5.79 12.34
C ARG A 8 -0.13 6.16 11.94
N VAL A 9 -0.27 7.14 11.05
CA VAL A 9 -1.57 7.69 10.65
C VAL A 9 -2.28 6.83 9.60
N LEU A 10 -1.51 6.15 8.75
CA LEU A 10 -2.08 5.37 7.66
C LEU A 10 -2.82 4.13 8.17
N MET A 11 -4.02 3.91 7.67
CA MET A 11 -4.82 2.72 7.97
C MET A 11 -4.13 1.44 7.45
N PRO A 12 -4.44 0.26 8.04
CA PRO A 12 -4.07 -1.02 7.46
C PRO A 12 -4.50 -1.11 5.99
N GLU A 13 -3.65 -1.68 5.13
CA GLU A 13 -3.84 -1.77 3.68
C GLU A 13 -3.89 -0.40 2.97
N GLY A 14 -3.64 0.70 3.69
CA GLY A 14 -3.52 2.03 3.12
C GLY A 14 -2.30 2.14 2.21
N ARG A 15 -2.41 2.95 1.17
CA ARG A 15 -1.36 3.19 0.18
C ARG A 15 -0.70 4.54 0.41
N VAL A 16 0.61 4.58 0.26
CA VAL A 16 1.40 5.80 0.24
C VAL A 16 2.16 5.90 -1.08
N VAL A 17 2.15 7.08 -1.67
CA VAL A 17 2.94 7.37 -2.87
C VAL A 17 4.05 8.32 -2.48
N ILE A 18 5.28 7.91 -2.76
CA ILE A 18 6.47 8.71 -2.46
C ILE A 18 7.20 8.97 -3.76
N SER A 19 7.50 10.23 -4.02
CA SER A 19 8.34 10.64 -5.14
C SER A 19 9.67 11.18 -4.62
N GLY A 20 10.72 10.94 -5.38
CA GLY A 20 12.05 11.43 -5.02
C GLY A 20 12.98 11.57 -6.23
N LEU A 21 14.08 12.29 -6.03
CA LEU A 21 15.14 12.41 -7.01
C LEU A 21 16.21 11.35 -6.77
N ASN A 22 16.62 10.70 -7.84
CA ASN A 22 17.56 9.60 -7.78
C ASN A 22 19.02 10.12 -7.85
N PRO A 23 19.81 9.92 -6.79
CA PRO A 23 21.20 10.34 -6.78
C PRO A 23 22.10 9.54 -7.76
N ALA A 24 21.67 8.35 -8.19
CA ALA A 24 22.38 7.53 -9.17
C ALA A 24 22.08 7.91 -10.63
N SER A 25 21.20 8.88 -10.86
CA SER A 25 20.86 9.38 -12.20
C SER A 25 21.94 10.31 -12.76
N LEU A 26 21.82 10.61 -14.06
CA LEU A 26 22.63 11.64 -14.71
C LEU A 26 22.49 13.01 -14.03
N TRP A 27 21.32 13.32 -13.48
CA TRP A 27 21.06 14.53 -12.72
C TRP A 27 21.81 14.54 -11.39
N GLY A 28 21.80 13.42 -10.68
CA GLY A 28 22.54 13.25 -9.43
C GLY A 28 24.05 13.33 -9.65
N LEU A 29 24.56 12.70 -10.73
CA LEU A 29 25.96 12.77 -11.10
C LEU A 29 26.41 14.21 -11.41
N ARG A 30 25.60 14.93 -12.18
CA ARG A 30 25.85 16.34 -12.49
C ARG A 30 25.86 17.20 -11.22
N GLN A 31 24.92 16.96 -10.30
CA GLN A 31 24.87 17.69 -9.03
C GLN A 31 26.11 17.41 -8.18
N ARG A 32 26.52 16.14 -8.05
CA ARG A 32 27.76 15.78 -7.34
C ARG A 32 28.98 16.47 -7.94
N ARG A 33 29.09 16.47 -9.26
CA ARG A 33 30.17 17.17 -9.97
C ARG A 33 30.12 18.69 -9.74
N ALA A 34 28.95 19.30 -9.74
CA ALA A 34 28.76 20.71 -9.44
C ALA A 34 29.18 21.05 -7.99
N HIS A 35 28.83 20.20 -7.01
CA HIS A 35 29.31 20.37 -5.64
C HIS A 35 30.82 20.26 -5.51
N LEU A 36 31.44 19.33 -6.23
CA LEU A 36 32.90 19.17 -6.22
C LEU A 36 33.61 20.40 -6.83
N MET A 37 33.10 20.90 -7.96
CA MET A 37 33.62 22.10 -8.60
C MET A 37 33.41 23.34 -7.74
N ARG A 38 32.29 23.46 -7.05
CA ARG A 38 32.03 24.57 -6.13
C ARG A 38 33.01 24.60 -4.94
N ARG A 39 33.42 23.42 -4.45
CA ARG A 39 34.51 23.32 -3.45
C ARG A 39 35.86 23.83 -4.01
N ALA A 40 36.06 23.72 -5.30
CA ALA A 40 37.22 24.27 -5.99
C ALA A 40 37.05 25.75 -6.46
N GLY A 41 35.95 26.41 -6.05
CA GLY A 41 35.69 27.81 -6.40
C GLY A 41 34.97 28.02 -7.75
N PHE A 42 34.58 26.96 -8.44
CA PHE A 42 33.96 27.04 -9.78
C PHE A 42 32.57 26.40 -9.82
N GLY A 43 31.62 27.10 -10.43
CA GLY A 43 30.33 26.54 -10.85
C GLY A 43 29.13 26.81 -9.94
N GLU A 44 27.94 26.80 -10.54
CA GLU A 44 26.64 26.90 -9.85
C GLU A 44 25.98 25.52 -9.70
N ALA A 45 25.29 25.33 -8.58
CA ALA A 45 24.46 24.14 -8.38
C ALA A 45 23.27 24.16 -9.34
N TYR A 46 22.98 23.03 -9.97
CA TYR A 46 21.84 22.89 -10.89
C TYR A 46 20.52 22.68 -10.16
N LEU A 47 20.56 21.98 -9.04
CA LEU A 47 19.42 21.71 -8.16
C LEU A 47 19.60 22.45 -6.84
N PRO A 48 18.51 22.75 -6.13
CA PRO A 48 18.59 23.38 -4.81
C PRO A 48 19.51 22.61 -3.87
N ASP A 49 20.40 23.32 -3.17
CA ASP A 49 21.34 22.74 -2.20
C ASP A 49 20.67 22.21 -0.93
N ARG A 50 19.38 22.51 -0.75
CA ARG A 50 18.61 22.11 0.44
C ARG A 50 18.00 20.75 0.24
N GLY A 51 18.53 19.75 0.93
CA GLY A 51 18.02 18.40 1.00
C GLY A 51 19.01 17.35 0.50
N GLU A 52 19.00 16.21 1.16
CA GLU A 52 19.74 15.03 0.71
C GLU A 52 18.86 14.25 -0.25
N PHE A 53 19.42 13.89 -1.41
CA PHE A 53 18.76 12.95 -2.32
C PHE A 53 18.79 11.57 -1.71
N ILE A 54 17.62 11.06 -1.41
CA ILE A 54 17.47 9.71 -0.88
C ILE A 54 17.42 8.75 -2.07
N GLY A 55 18.36 7.81 -2.11
CA GLY A 55 18.37 6.78 -3.16
C GLY A 55 17.18 5.84 -3.02
N TYR A 56 16.69 5.34 -4.17
CA TYR A 56 15.59 4.39 -4.25
C TYR A 56 15.75 3.21 -3.30
N TRP A 57 16.91 2.56 -3.29
CA TRP A 57 17.20 1.39 -2.47
C TRP A 57 17.09 1.68 -0.98
N ARG A 58 17.64 2.82 -0.55
CA ARG A 58 17.57 3.27 0.84
C ARG A 58 16.15 3.57 1.28
N LEU A 59 15.35 4.21 0.42
CA LEU A 59 13.94 4.46 0.70
C LEU A 59 13.15 3.16 0.78
N ARG A 60 13.41 2.21 -0.13
CA ARG A 60 12.78 0.89 -0.12
C ARG A 60 13.08 0.13 1.18
N ASP A 61 14.32 0.17 1.65
CA ASP A 61 14.69 -0.47 2.91
C ASP A 61 13.98 0.17 4.10
N TRP A 62 13.88 1.49 4.12
CA TRP A 62 13.12 2.20 5.15
C TRP A 62 11.64 1.87 5.13
N LEU A 63 11.04 1.73 3.97
CA LEU A 63 9.65 1.31 3.84
C LEU A 63 9.45 -0.10 4.40
N ARG A 64 10.34 -1.03 4.09
CA ARG A 64 10.29 -2.40 4.64
C ARG A 64 10.38 -2.41 6.17
N LEU A 65 11.29 -1.63 6.75
CA LEU A 65 11.43 -1.51 8.21
C LEU A 65 10.18 -0.94 8.89
N LEU A 66 9.34 -0.22 8.15
CA LEU A 66 8.08 0.36 8.63
C LEU A 66 6.85 -0.48 8.24
N ASN A 67 7.05 -1.74 7.85
CA ASN A 67 6.01 -2.67 7.40
C ASN A 67 5.22 -2.19 6.16
N PHE A 68 5.89 -1.43 5.29
CA PHE A 68 5.36 -1.11 3.98
C PHE A 68 5.90 -2.11 2.94
N GLU A 69 5.00 -2.73 2.22
CA GLU A 69 5.33 -3.52 1.05
C GLU A 69 5.31 -2.63 -0.19
N VAL A 70 6.36 -2.68 -1.01
CA VAL A 70 6.41 -1.92 -2.26
C VAL A 70 5.58 -2.65 -3.30
N GLU A 71 4.43 -2.09 -3.65
CA GLU A 71 3.51 -2.62 -4.66
C GLU A 71 4.02 -2.33 -6.08
N SER A 72 4.48 -1.11 -6.31
CA SER A 72 5.04 -0.73 -7.60
C SER A 72 6.08 0.38 -7.46
N SER A 73 6.97 0.42 -8.43
CA SER A 73 7.94 1.51 -8.57
C SER A 73 8.10 1.90 -10.02
N ARG A 74 8.15 3.19 -10.28
CA ARG A 74 8.36 3.74 -11.62
C ARG A 74 9.47 4.75 -11.59
N PHE A 75 10.27 4.75 -12.63
CA PHE A 75 11.34 5.70 -12.84
C PHE A 75 11.04 6.52 -14.09
N GLY A 76 11.51 7.77 -14.11
CA GLY A 76 11.30 8.68 -15.23
C GLY A 76 12.37 9.75 -15.31
N CYS A 77 12.26 10.60 -16.34
CA CYS A 77 13.21 11.68 -16.60
C CYS A 77 14.62 11.18 -16.87
N TYR A 78 14.79 10.45 -17.97
CA TYR A 78 16.10 9.91 -18.39
C TYR A 78 16.96 10.92 -19.15
N ARG A 79 16.38 12.06 -19.52
CA ARG A 79 17.11 13.12 -20.24
C ARG A 79 18.22 13.70 -19.39
N PRO A 80 19.33 14.09 -20.00
CA PRO A 80 20.41 14.76 -19.28
C PRO A 80 19.95 16.12 -18.74
N ALA A 81 20.54 16.57 -17.63
CA ALA A 81 20.24 17.83 -16.99
C ALA A 81 20.86 18.99 -17.81
N VAL A 82 20.23 19.39 -18.93
CA VAL A 82 20.65 20.50 -19.76
C VAL A 82 19.64 21.65 -19.68
N ARG A 83 20.14 22.90 -19.68
CA ARG A 83 19.28 24.09 -19.59
C ARG A 83 18.69 24.51 -20.94
N SER A 84 19.20 23.99 -22.05
CA SER A 84 18.78 24.38 -23.40
C SER A 84 17.63 23.50 -23.90
N GLY A 85 16.53 24.12 -24.30
CA GLY A 85 15.37 23.42 -24.85
C GLY A 85 15.68 22.64 -26.12
N ARG A 86 16.61 23.16 -26.98
CA ARG A 86 17.04 22.46 -28.20
C ARG A 86 17.74 21.13 -27.89
N TRP A 87 18.60 21.12 -26.87
CA TRP A 87 19.25 19.88 -26.41
C TRP A 87 18.27 18.91 -25.74
N LEU A 88 17.31 19.41 -24.97
CA LEU A 88 16.26 18.58 -24.37
C LEU A 88 15.46 17.86 -25.45
N ALA A 89 15.06 18.57 -26.54
CA ALA A 89 14.34 17.95 -27.64
C ALA A 89 15.18 16.89 -28.38
N ARG A 90 16.49 17.10 -28.51
CA ARG A 90 17.40 16.13 -29.13
C ARG A 90 17.54 14.83 -28.36
N PHE A 91 17.33 14.86 -27.02
CA PHE A 91 17.43 13.71 -26.15
C PHE A 91 16.06 13.11 -25.78
N ASP A 92 14.98 13.46 -26.49
CA ASP A 92 13.64 12.93 -26.26
C ASP A 92 13.56 11.41 -26.38
N TRP A 93 14.35 10.83 -27.25
CA TRP A 93 14.46 9.40 -27.44
C TRP A 93 14.97 8.66 -26.18
N MET A 94 15.76 9.34 -25.33
CA MET A 94 16.28 8.76 -24.09
C MET A 94 15.18 8.42 -23.10
N ASP A 95 14.06 9.14 -23.06
CA ASP A 95 12.95 8.81 -22.19
C ASP A 95 12.25 7.50 -22.62
N ARG A 96 12.18 7.26 -23.94
CA ARG A 96 11.59 6.04 -24.49
C ARG A 96 12.49 4.81 -24.29
N LEU A 97 13.77 4.95 -24.57
CA LEU A 97 14.74 3.86 -24.42
C LEU A 97 15.18 3.67 -22.97
N GLY A 98 15.28 4.74 -22.19
CA GLY A 98 15.71 4.69 -20.80
C GLY A 98 14.82 3.83 -19.93
N ALA A 99 13.51 3.93 -20.12
CA ALA A 99 12.54 3.11 -19.41
C ALA A 99 12.72 1.60 -19.68
N ARG A 100 13.23 1.23 -20.86
CA ARG A 100 13.41 -0.16 -21.28
C ARG A 100 14.80 -0.72 -20.94
N TRP A 101 15.86 0.10 -21.15
CA TRP A 101 17.24 -0.36 -21.05
C TRP A 101 17.91 -0.02 -19.71
N TRP A 102 17.53 1.12 -19.12
CA TRP A 102 18.15 1.63 -17.89
C TRP A 102 17.12 2.14 -16.87
N PRO A 103 16.14 1.32 -16.46
CA PRO A 103 15.03 1.79 -15.63
C PRO A 103 15.49 2.46 -14.32
N ILE A 104 16.60 2.02 -13.75
CA ILE A 104 17.10 2.51 -12.45
C ILE A 104 17.78 3.89 -12.55
N PHE A 105 18.19 4.34 -13.75
CA PHE A 105 18.91 5.60 -13.93
C PHE A 105 18.00 6.81 -14.19
N GLY A 106 16.70 6.67 -14.13
CA GLY A 106 15.76 7.79 -14.18
C GLY A 106 16.07 8.82 -13.09
N ALA A 107 15.95 10.11 -13.41
CA ALA A 107 16.23 11.20 -12.49
C ALA A 107 15.19 11.28 -11.36
N ALA A 108 13.96 10.93 -11.65
CA ALA A 108 12.88 10.85 -10.68
C ALA A 108 12.41 9.40 -10.51
N TYR A 109 12.00 9.07 -9.31
CA TYR A 109 11.34 7.81 -9.03
C TYR A 109 10.05 8.03 -8.25
N PHE A 110 9.12 7.11 -8.42
CA PHE A 110 7.85 7.02 -7.70
C PHE A 110 7.74 5.62 -7.11
N ILE A 111 7.42 5.55 -5.83
CA ILE A 111 7.21 4.28 -5.13
C ILE A 111 5.81 4.31 -4.55
N VAL A 112 5.07 3.24 -4.80
CA VAL A 112 3.79 2.98 -4.14
C VAL A 112 4.03 1.91 -3.09
N GLY A 113 3.83 2.27 -1.83
CA GLY A 113 3.93 1.36 -0.70
C GLY A 113 2.57 1.10 -0.08
N VAL A 114 2.29 -0.14 0.27
CA VAL A 114 1.09 -0.56 1.00
C VAL A 114 1.47 -0.92 2.41
N LYS A 115 0.77 -0.37 3.39
CA LYS A 115 1.00 -0.72 4.79
C LYS A 115 0.43 -2.10 5.09
N ARG A 116 1.32 -3.09 5.29
CA ARG A 116 0.93 -4.43 5.70
C ARG A 116 0.96 -4.55 7.22
N VAL A 117 -0.16 -4.89 7.82
CA VAL A 117 -0.23 -5.22 9.23
C VAL A 117 -0.16 -6.74 9.36
N HIS A 118 1.01 -7.24 9.76
CA HIS A 118 1.21 -8.66 10.03
C HIS A 118 0.34 -9.05 11.24
N GLY A 119 -0.60 -9.96 11.04
CA GLY A 119 -1.53 -10.41 12.08
C GLY A 119 -2.97 -9.93 11.94
N ALA A 120 -3.25 -8.95 11.08
CA ALA A 120 -4.62 -8.56 10.74
C ALA A 120 -5.14 -9.28 9.48
N ARG A 121 -4.64 -10.47 9.19
CA ARG A 121 -5.40 -11.37 8.34
C ARG A 121 -6.58 -11.82 9.19
N LEU A 122 -7.62 -11.02 9.22
CA LEU A 122 -8.96 -11.52 9.51
C LEU A 122 -9.12 -12.70 8.55
N MET A 123 -8.94 -13.90 9.07
CA MET A 123 -9.47 -15.07 8.41
C MET A 123 -10.90 -14.66 8.12
N SER A 124 -11.25 -14.43 6.86
CA SER A 124 -12.66 -14.37 6.50
C SER A 124 -13.23 -15.63 7.12
N PRO A 125 -14.21 -15.49 8.05
CA PRO A 125 -14.77 -16.66 8.65
C PRO A 125 -15.31 -17.49 7.50
N GLY A 126 -14.60 -18.56 7.20
CA GLY A 126 -15.05 -19.60 6.26
C GLY A 126 -16.18 -20.37 6.91
N TRP A 127 -17.06 -19.67 7.56
CA TRP A 127 -18.37 -20.14 7.94
C TRP A 127 -19.15 -20.28 6.64
N LYS A 128 -18.87 -21.37 5.96
CA LYS A 128 -19.89 -21.97 5.13
C LYS A 128 -21.04 -22.19 6.12
N PRO A 129 -22.21 -21.55 5.96
CA PRO A 129 -23.35 -21.93 6.74
C PRO A 129 -23.43 -23.43 6.56
N ALA A 130 -23.26 -24.18 7.66
CA ALA A 130 -23.50 -25.59 7.62
C ALA A 130 -24.90 -25.68 7.03
N LEU A 131 -24.97 -26.18 5.80
CA LEU A 131 -26.24 -26.54 5.20
C LEU A 131 -26.96 -27.30 6.30
N ALA A 132 -28.05 -26.73 6.81
CA ALA A 132 -28.90 -27.36 7.76
C ALA A 132 -29.42 -28.64 7.10
N LEU A 133 -28.61 -29.68 7.25
CA LEU A 133 -28.96 -31.01 6.82
C LEU A 133 -29.99 -31.51 7.83
N GLY A 134 -31.23 -31.54 7.42
CA GLY A 134 -32.29 -32.22 8.14
C GLY A 134 -32.84 -31.38 9.28
N LYS A 135 -34.00 -30.81 9.05
CA LYS A 135 -35.00 -30.64 10.11
C LYS A 135 -35.24 -32.00 10.71
N SER A 136 -34.53 -32.34 11.78
CA SER A 136 -34.99 -33.42 12.65
C SER A 136 -36.36 -32.98 13.16
N PRO A 137 -37.41 -33.74 12.96
CA PRO A 137 -38.67 -33.41 13.57
C PRO A 137 -38.47 -33.43 15.07
N VAL A 138 -38.65 -32.29 15.70
CA VAL A 138 -38.70 -32.20 17.15
C VAL A 138 -39.94 -32.99 17.55
N SER A 139 -39.73 -34.16 18.15
CA SER A 139 -40.80 -34.92 18.78
C SER A 139 -41.34 -34.05 19.91
N ILE A 140 -42.51 -33.46 19.68
CA ILE A 140 -43.26 -32.78 20.75
C ILE A 140 -43.78 -33.90 21.62
N ALA A 141 -43.21 -34.04 22.85
CA ALA A 141 -43.75 -34.89 23.85
C ALA A 141 -45.19 -34.45 24.11
N ASN A 142 -46.16 -35.35 23.81
CA ASN A 142 -47.55 -35.15 24.15
C ASN A 142 -47.66 -35.02 25.67
N TYR A 143 -47.96 -33.82 26.11
CA TYR A 143 -48.43 -33.63 27.47
C TYR A 143 -49.79 -34.33 27.58
N HIS A 144 -49.82 -35.43 28.29
CA HIS A 144 -51.04 -36.12 28.68
C HIS A 144 -51.80 -35.17 29.58
N GLN A 145 -52.87 -34.62 29.07
CA GLN A 145 -53.82 -33.82 29.84
C GLN A 145 -54.64 -34.79 30.70
N PRO A 146 -54.61 -34.69 32.04
CA PRO A 146 -55.48 -35.54 32.84
C PRO A 146 -56.95 -35.15 32.62
N GLU A 147 -57.72 -36.06 32.15
CA GLU A 147 -59.18 -35.93 32.05
C GLU A 147 -59.76 -35.60 33.41
N LEU A 148 -60.31 -34.40 33.55
CA LEU A 148 -61.19 -34.06 34.67
C LEU A 148 -62.53 -34.79 34.46
N GLY A 149 -62.74 -35.84 35.29
CA GLY A 149 -63.95 -36.62 35.30
C GLY A 149 -65.21 -35.76 35.51
N SER A 150 -66.06 -35.82 34.55
CA SER A 150 -67.41 -35.28 34.62
C SER A 150 -68.27 -36.18 35.62
N THR A 151 -68.47 -35.66 36.81
CA THR A 151 -69.44 -36.24 37.70
C THR A 151 -70.80 -35.67 37.33
N GLU A 152 -71.51 -36.41 36.52
CA GLU A 152 -72.95 -36.20 36.30
C GLU A 152 -73.69 -36.72 37.54
N ARG A 153 -74.20 -35.79 38.26
CA ARG A 153 -75.15 -36.11 39.28
C ARG A 153 -76.56 -35.96 38.71
N SER A 154 -77.13 -37.05 38.33
CA SER A 154 -78.57 -37.17 38.07
C SER A 154 -79.38 -36.79 39.30
N LEU A 155 -80.21 -35.80 39.14
CA LEU A 155 -81.31 -35.56 40.04
C LEU A 155 -82.61 -35.71 39.23
N GLU A 156 -83.32 -36.79 39.46
CA GLU A 156 -84.67 -36.98 39.01
C GLU A 156 -85.66 -36.31 39.93
N PRO A 157 -86.81 -35.99 39.40
CA PRO A 157 -87.84 -35.16 40.07
C PRO A 157 -88.91 -35.96 40.78
N HIS A 158 -89.48 -35.28 41.68
CA HIS A 158 -90.88 -35.51 42.13
C HIS A 158 -91.53 -34.13 42.18
#